data_3857d723557a2fd3b73025babe0e54fb
#
_entry.id   3857d723557a2fd3b73025babe0e54fb
#
_cell.length_a   1.000
_cell.length_b   1.000
_cell.length_c   1.000
_cell.angle_alpha   90.00
_cell.angle_beta   90.00
_cell.angle_gamma   90.00
#
_symmetry.space_group_name_H-M   'P 1'
#
loop_
_entity.id
_entity.type
_entity.pdbx_description
1 polymer ?
#
loop_
_entity_poly.entity_id
_entity_poly.type
_entity_poly.pdbx_seq_one_letter_code
_entity_poly.pdbx_strand_id
1 'polypeptide(L)'
;EIGVRLVGSEMCIRDRYGLSKLTGADKDDEGRYKLFGINYAQFVKGDIDFSKSIVLDNRNKLAFHVGIGVGYPYGNSKMLPFERSYFSGGANSVRGWSVRSLGPGSMPLDSVKSFAQQIGDIRLDLNLEYRTKLFWKFEMAAFIDAGNIWTFHRDESRPNGNFDFSRFYKEIAVSYGLGLRLDFDFFLIRFDTGMKAYNPQEGGKRKWAILHPNFGSNFAWHFAVGYPF
;
A
#
# COMPACT_ATOMS: atom_id res chain seq x y z
N GLU A 1 4.66 3.76 -19.00
CA GLU A 1 5.27 2.46 -18.78
C GLU A 1 4.24 1.55 -18.11
N ILE A 2 4.10 0.32 -18.58
CA ILE A 2 3.19 -0.67 -18.00
C ILE A 2 4.06 -1.79 -17.45
N GLY A 3 4.13 -1.91 -16.14
CA GLY A 3 4.82 -2.99 -15.47
C GLY A 3 3.80 -4.02 -14.96
N VAL A 4 3.89 -5.26 -15.44
CA VAL A 4 3.13 -6.39 -14.86
C VAL A 4 4.13 -7.34 -14.24
N ARG A 5 4.03 -7.54 -12.94
CA ARG A 5 4.93 -8.43 -12.20
C ARG A 5 4.13 -9.56 -11.56
N LEU A 6 4.31 -10.76 -12.09
CA LEU A 6 3.82 -11.98 -11.46
C LEU A 6 4.95 -12.59 -10.62
N VAL A 7 4.80 -12.53 -9.30
CA VAL A 7 5.67 -13.27 -8.38
C VAL A 7 4.90 -14.51 -7.97
N GLY A 8 5.16 -15.61 -8.66
CA GLY A 8 4.57 -16.91 -8.33
C GLY A 8 5.07 -17.43 -6.98
N SER A 9 4.26 -18.27 -6.34
CA SER A 9 4.73 -19.14 -5.27
C SER A 9 5.89 -19.98 -5.81
N GLU A 10 6.93 -20.14 -5.02
CA GLU A 10 8.01 -21.05 -5.40
C GLU A 10 7.42 -22.44 -5.65
N MET A 11 7.55 -22.93 -6.88
CA MET A 11 6.96 -24.19 -7.33
C MET A 11 7.36 -25.37 -6.45
N CYS A 12 8.55 -25.33 -5.87
CA CYS A 12 9.06 -26.33 -4.92
C CYS A 12 8.23 -26.47 -3.63
N ILE A 13 7.54 -25.41 -3.20
CA ILE A 13 6.74 -25.44 -1.95
C ILE A 13 5.40 -26.15 -2.18
N ARG A 14 4.84 -26.06 -3.39
CA ARG A 14 3.57 -26.72 -3.75
C ARG A 14 3.70 -28.25 -3.73
N ASP A 15 4.78 -28.77 -4.29
CA ASP A 15 5.04 -30.20 -4.33
C ASP A 15 5.30 -30.76 -2.93
N ARG A 16 5.96 -29.99 -2.07
CA ARG A 16 6.24 -30.36 -0.67
C ARG A 16 4.98 -30.39 0.20
N TYR A 17 3.99 -29.52 -0.07
CA TYR A 17 2.71 -29.58 0.64
C TYR A 17 1.95 -30.88 0.32
N GLY A 18 1.93 -31.28 -0.93
CA GLY A 18 1.36 -32.56 -1.36
C GLY A 18 2.06 -33.75 -0.70
N LEU A 19 3.39 -33.72 -0.67
CA LEU A 19 4.22 -34.75 -0.05
C LEU A 19 4.02 -34.79 1.49
N SER A 20 4.00 -33.64 2.17
CA SER A 20 3.75 -33.54 3.62
C SER A 20 2.38 -34.09 4.00
N LYS A 21 1.36 -33.88 3.16
CA LYS A 21 0.02 -34.43 3.36
C LYS A 21 -0.01 -35.95 3.21
N LEU A 22 0.79 -36.51 2.27
CA LEU A 22 0.88 -37.93 2.03
C LEU A 22 1.74 -38.67 3.08
N THR A 23 2.79 -38.03 3.58
CA THR A 23 3.74 -38.64 4.54
C THR A 23 3.35 -38.47 6.00
N GLY A 24 2.21 -37.77 6.29
CA GLY A 24 1.77 -37.55 7.68
C GLY A 24 2.74 -36.68 8.49
N ALA A 25 3.39 -35.71 7.83
CA ALA A 25 4.36 -34.81 8.49
C ALA A 25 3.75 -34.08 9.70
N ASP A 26 4.60 -33.74 10.66
CA ASP A 26 4.21 -33.04 11.87
C ASP A 26 3.49 -31.72 11.58
N LYS A 27 2.44 -31.46 12.35
CA LYS A 27 1.68 -30.20 12.33
C LYS A 27 1.95 -29.41 13.59
N ASP A 28 1.85 -28.09 13.49
CA ASP A 28 1.81 -27.22 14.65
C ASP A 28 0.42 -27.21 15.30
N ASP A 29 0.28 -26.49 16.44
CA ASP A 29 -0.97 -26.34 17.17
C ASP A 29 -2.09 -25.69 16.35
N GLU A 30 -1.75 -24.99 15.25
CA GLU A 30 -2.69 -24.38 14.30
C GLU A 30 -2.96 -25.28 13.06
N GLY A 31 -2.46 -26.52 13.07
CA GLY A 31 -2.65 -27.50 11.99
C GLY A 31 -1.83 -27.28 10.73
N ARG A 32 -0.80 -26.43 10.77
CA ARG A 32 0.13 -26.17 9.65
C ARG A 32 1.23 -27.20 9.61
N TYR A 33 1.58 -27.65 8.40
CA TYR A 33 2.69 -28.58 8.21
C TYR A 33 4.04 -27.87 8.40
N LYS A 34 4.95 -28.55 9.09
CA LYS A 34 6.34 -28.10 9.27
C LYS A 34 7.27 -28.81 8.30
N LEU A 35 8.26 -28.12 7.82
CA LEU A 35 9.37 -28.67 7.07
C LEU A 35 10.66 -28.39 7.85
N PHE A 36 11.35 -29.45 8.31
CA PHE A 36 12.52 -29.33 9.19
C PHE A 36 12.24 -28.44 10.41
N GLY A 37 11.03 -28.54 11.00
CA GLY A 37 10.64 -27.75 12.17
C GLY A 37 10.20 -26.30 11.89
N ILE A 38 10.22 -25.85 10.62
CA ILE A 38 9.87 -24.49 10.23
C ILE A 38 8.55 -24.49 9.45
N ASN A 39 7.63 -23.59 9.80
CA ASN A 39 6.39 -23.38 9.06
C ASN A 39 6.71 -22.69 7.72
N TYR A 40 6.25 -23.26 6.62
CA TYR A 40 6.41 -22.67 5.29
C TYR A 40 5.12 -22.03 4.80
N ALA A 41 5.26 -20.94 4.07
CA ALA A 41 4.15 -20.19 3.51
C ALA A 41 3.90 -20.53 2.05
N GLN A 42 2.62 -20.63 1.68
CA GLN A 42 2.20 -20.82 0.30
C GLN A 42 1.30 -19.67 -0.12
N PHE A 43 1.66 -18.99 -1.20
CA PHE A 43 0.89 -17.88 -1.75
C PHE A 43 1.15 -17.70 -3.24
N VAL A 44 0.22 -17.04 -3.92
CA VAL A 44 0.41 -16.48 -5.26
C VAL A 44 0.29 -14.98 -5.15
N LYS A 45 1.19 -14.24 -5.79
CA LYS A 45 1.21 -12.78 -5.76
C LYS A 45 1.33 -12.23 -7.17
N GLY A 46 0.50 -11.25 -7.50
CA GLY A 46 0.53 -10.53 -8.75
C GLY A 46 0.43 -9.03 -8.50
N ASP A 47 1.24 -8.26 -9.21
CA ASP A 47 1.25 -6.80 -9.17
C ASP A 47 1.07 -6.25 -10.59
N ILE A 48 0.24 -5.24 -10.72
CA ILE A 48 0.04 -4.46 -11.93
C ILE A 48 0.31 -3.00 -11.55
N ASP A 49 1.33 -2.42 -12.16
CA ASP A 49 1.67 -1.01 -12.01
C ASP A 49 1.60 -0.32 -13.37
N PHE A 50 0.77 0.69 -13.48
CA PHE A 50 0.63 1.51 -14.67
C PHE A 50 0.94 2.95 -14.33
N SER A 51 1.95 3.53 -14.98
CA SER A 51 2.28 4.94 -14.84
C SER A 51 2.40 5.63 -16.20
N LYS A 52 1.88 6.84 -16.29
CA LYS A 52 1.99 7.67 -17.49
C LYS A 52 2.14 9.13 -17.13
N SER A 53 3.07 9.80 -17.80
CA SER A 53 3.25 11.24 -17.74
C SER A 53 2.84 11.88 -19.08
N ILE A 54 2.00 12.88 -19.03
CA ILE A 54 1.51 13.66 -20.18
C ILE A 54 2.12 15.04 -20.08
N VAL A 55 2.88 15.43 -21.10
CA VAL A 55 3.42 16.79 -21.22
C VAL A 55 2.29 17.68 -21.74
N LEU A 56 1.86 18.65 -20.95
CA LEU A 56 0.83 19.62 -21.32
C LEU A 56 1.45 20.78 -22.10
N ASP A 57 2.59 21.26 -21.64
CA ASP A 57 3.41 22.29 -22.29
C ASP A 57 4.90 22.18 -21.84
N ASN A 58 5.74 23.12 -22.26
CA ASN A 58 7.19 23.12 -21.96
C ASN A 58 7.52 23.19 -20.46
N ARG A 59 6.56 23.58 -19.62
CA ARG A 59 6.76 23.72 -18.16
C ARG A 59 5.90 22.78 -17.34
N ASN A 60 4.78 22.32 -17.90
CA ASN A 60 3.74 21.62 -17.15
C ASN A 60 3.59 20.17 -17.61
N LYS A 61 3.51 19.27 -16.66
CA LYS A 61 3.28 17.84 -16.86
C LYS A 61 2.21 17.32 -15.92
N LEU A 62 1.40 16.41 -16.41
CA LEU A 62 0.43 15.67 -15.61
C LEU A 62 0.90 14.21 -15.55
N ALA A 63 1.15 13.70 -14.37
CA ALA A 63 1.52 12.31 -14.15
C ALA A 63 0.41 11.59 -13.39
N PHE A 64 0.13 10.35 -13.77
CA PHE A 64 -0.79 9.51 -13.04
C PHE A 64 -0.23 8.09 -12.89
N HIS A 65 -0.60 7.45 -11.81
CA HIS A 65 -0.20 6.10 -11.46
C HIS A 65 -1.38 5.32 -10.93
N VAL A 66 -1.46 4.05 -11.33
CA VAL A 66 -2.41 3.07 -10.82
C VAL A 66 -1.62 1.82 -10.47
N GLY A 67 -1.62 1.47 -9.20
CA GLY A 67 -0.99 0.27 -8.67
C GLY A 67 -2.02 -0.66 -8.06
N ILE A 68 -2.08 -1.89 -8.52
CA ILE A 68 -2.95 -2.94 -7.98
C ILE A 68 -2.09 -4.13 -7.65
N GLY A 69 -2.14 -4.56 -6.40
CA GLY A 69 -1.42 -5.75 -5.95
C GLY A 69 -2.37 -6.73 -5.27
N VAL A 70 -2.24 -8.00 -5.59
CA VAL A 70 -3.05 -9.08 -5.02
C VAL A 70 -2.15 -10.23 -4.66
N GLY A 71 -2.14 -10.61 -3.40
CA GLY A 71 -1.44 -11.78 -2.91
C GLY A 71 -2.42 -12.73 -2.24
N TYR A 72 -2.63 -13.91 -2.80
CA TYR A 72 -3.56 -14.90 -2.28
C TYR A 72 -2.82 -16.01 -1.52
N PRO A 73 -2.93 -16.06 -0.17
CA PRO A 73 -2.40 -17.14 0.63
C PRO A 73 -3.28 -18.39 0.46
N TYR A 74 -2.66 -19.56 0.33
CA TYR A 74 -3.38 -20.84 0.21
C TYR A 74 -2.65 -21.97 0.94
N GLY A 75 -3.31 -23.13 1.04
CA GLY A 75 -2.71 -24.35 1.58
C GLY A 75 -2.31 -24.20 3.05
N ASN A 76 -1.02 -24.11 3.30
CA ASN A 76 -0.44 -24.02 4.64
C ASN A 76 -0.46 -22.62 5.27
N SER A 77 -0.91 -21.60 4.52
CA SER A 77 -0.89 -20.20 4.95
C SER A 77 -2.29 -19.59 4.98
N LYS A 78 -2.61 -18.87 6.06
CA LYS A 78 -3.84 -18.06 6.18
C LYS A 78 -3.60 -16.60 5.80
N MET A 79 -2.36 -16.15 5.75
CA MET A 79 -1.95 -14.79 5.42
C MET A 79 -0.59 -14.81 4.71
N LEU A 80 -0.27 -13.73 4.02
CA LEU A 80 1.06 -13.55 3.43
C LEU A 80 2.13 -13.41 4.52
N PRO A 81 3.35 -13.90 4.28
CA PRO A 81 4.50 -13.55 5.10
C PRO A 81 4.68 -12.03 5.17
N PHE A 82 5.13 -11.52 6.31
CA PHE A 82 5.30 -10.09 6.54
C PHE A 82 6.12 -9.38 5.44
N GLU A 83 7.21 -10.01 5.00
CA GLU A 83 8.10 -9.45 3.96
C GLU A 83 7.46 -9.41 2.57
N ARG A 84 6.39 -10.17 2.36
CA ARG A 84 5.67 -10.26 1.09
C ARG A 84 4.31 -9.57 1.12
N SER A 85 3.86 -9.16 2.30
CA SER A 85 2.61 -8.42 2.49
C SER A 85 2.72 -7.01 1.92
N TYR A 86 1.57 -6.47 1.54
CA TYR A 86 1.48 -5.08 1.12
C TYR A 86 1.34 -4.15 2.33
N PHE A 87 1.80 -2.93 2.15
CA PHE A 87 1.57 -1.83 3.08
C PHE A 87 1.22 -0.56 2.29
N SER A 88 0.57 0.39 2.92
CA SER A 88 0.22 1.67 2.32
C SER A 88 0.63 2.84 3.20
N GLY A 89 0.73 4.03 2.57
CA GLY A 89 1.30 5.24 3.14
C GLY A 89 2.78 5.41 2.80
N GLY A 90 3.25 6.64 2.89
CA GLY A 90 4.61 7.04 2.56
C GLY A 90 4.74 7.73 1.20
N ALA A 91 5.96 8.11 0.88
CA ALA A 91 6.29 8.98 -0.24
C ALA A 91 5.90 8.45 -1.64
N ASN A 92 5.70 7.14 -1.81
CA ASN A 92 5.42 6.50 -3.10
C ASN A 92 4.02 5.84 -3.17
N SER A 93 3.17 6.08 -2.20
CA SER A 93 1.81 5.54 -2.12
C SER A 93 0.84 6.69 -1.78
N VAL A 94 0.15 6.63 -0.65
CA VAL A 94 -0.77 7.68 -0.20
C VAL A 94 -0.04 8.64 0.75
N ARG A 95 0.42 9.79 0.24
CA ARG A 95 1.34 10.72 0.92
C ARG A 95 0.73 11.49 2.10
N GLY A 96 -0.56 11.36 2.39
CA GLY A 96 -1.17 11.87 3.62
C GLY A 96 -0.87 11.04 4.88
N TRP A 97 -0.24 9.88 4.72
CA TRP A 97 0.12 8.96 5.80
C TRP A 97 1.61 8.67 5.82
N SER A 98 2.15 8.49 7.01
CA SER A 98 3.51 7.96 7.18
C SER A 98 3.65 6.55 6.61
N VAL A 99 4.86 6.09 6.39
CA VAL A 99 5.12 4.74 5.88
C VAL A 99 4.47 3.69 6.78
N ARG A 100 3.71 2.77 6.19
CA ARG A 100 3.00 1.69 6.88
C ARG A 100 2.03 2.16 7.97
N SER A 101 1.35 3.27 7.77
CA SER A 101 0.40 3.80 8.75
C SER A 101 -1.05 3.86 8.23
N LEU A 102 -1.31 3.36 7.03
CA LEU A 102 -2.65 3.29 6.44
C LEU A 102 -3.12 1.84 6.32
N GLY A 103 -4.36 1.59 6.71
CA GLY A 103 -5.04 0.30 6.56
C GLY A 103 -4.70 -0.72 7.67
N PRO A 104 -5.13 -1.98 7.51
CA PRO A 104 -5.98 -2.46 6.42
C PRO A 104 -7.44 -2.01 6.53
N GLY A 105 -8.07 -1.77 5.40
CA GLY A 105 -9.47 -1.39 5.28
C GLY A 105 -9.85 -0.18 6.14
N SER A 106 -10.92 -0.32 6.92
CA SER A 106 -11.37 0.67 7.90
C SER A 106 -11.07 0.27 9.34
N MET A 107 -9.96 -0.45 9.58
CA MET A 107 -9.51 -0.84 10.91
C MET A 107 -9.32 0.39 11.79
N PRO A 108 -10.01 0.48 12.96
CA PRO A 108 -9.90 1.64 13.85
C PRO A 108 -8.47 1.82 14.37
N LEU A 109 -8.01 3.07 14.46
CA LEU A 109 -6.66 3.41 14.96
C LEU A 109 -6.42 2.89 16.39
N ASP A 110 -7.44 2.91 17.23
CA ASP A 110 -7.37 2.40 18.62
C ASP A 110 -7.12 0.88 18.69
N SER A 111 -7.39 0.17 17.60
CA SER A 111 -7.15 -1.28 17.49
C SER A 111 -5.72 -1.60 17.04
N VAL A 112 -4.95 -0.61 16.59
CA VAL A 112 -3.58 -0.78 16.11
C VAL A 112 -2.62 -0.89 17.29
N LYS A 113 -2.19 -2.11 17.62
CA LYS A 113 -1.20 -2.36 18.69
C LYS A 113 0.24 -2.31 18.17
N SER A 114 0.44 -2.55 16.88
CA SER A 114 1.76 -2.63 16.24
C SER A 114 1.64 -2.32 14.75
N PHE A 115 2.67 -1.69 14.20
CA PHE A 115 2.78 -1.47 12.75
C PHE A 115 2.78 -2.80 11.93
N ALA A 116 3.10 -3.92 12.58
CA ALA A 116 3.02 -5.23 11.96
C ALA A 116 1.57 -5.65 11.62
N GLN A 117 0.57 -5.01 12.22
CA GLN A 117 -0.84 -5.24 11.89
C GLN A 117 -1.30 -4.44 10.67
N GLN A 118 -0.55 -3.39 10.28
CA GLN A 118 -0.85 -2.51 9.15
C GLN A 118 -0.27 -3.05 7.83
N ILE A 119 -0.59 -4.30 7.55
CA ILE A 119 -0.23 -5.03 6.33
C ILE A 119 -1.49 -5.67 5.74
N GLY A 120 -1.46 -5.92 4.44
CA GLY A 120 -2.57 -6.51 3.71
C GLY A 120 -2.13 -7.49 2.62
N ASP A 121 -3.10 -8.19 2.09
CA ASP A 121 -2.95 -9.13 0.98
C ASP A 121 -3.34 -8.49 -0.36
N ILE A 122 -4.10 -7.40 -0.31
CA ILE A 122 -4.55 -6.62 -1.48
C ILE A 122 -4.09 -5.18 -1.29
N ARG A 123 -3.61 -4.53 -2.36
CA ARG A 123 -3.22 -3.12 -2.41
C ARG A 123 -3.88 -2.43 -3.58
N LEU A 124 -4.34 -1.22 -3.36
CA LEU A 124 -4.75 -0.27 -4.39
C LEU A 124 -4.09 1.06 -4.13
N ASP A 125 -3.37 1.58 -5.11
CA ASP A 125 -2.80 2.92 -5.14
C ASP A 125 -3.23 3.66 -6.40
N LEU A 126 -3.75 4.86 -6.25
CA LEU A 126 -4.16 5.77 -7.31
C LEU A 126 -3.52 7.13 -7.02
N ASN A 127 -2.66 7.60 -7.91
CA ASN A 127 -1.95 8.85 -7.72
C ASN A 127 -2.13 9.73 -8.96
N LEU A 128 -2.43 11.00 -8.73
CA LEU A 128 -2.49 12.03 -9.74
C LEU A 128 -1.61 13.19 -9.30
N GLU A 129 -0.71 13.65 -10.19
CA GLU A 129 0.26 14.67 -9.87
C GLU A 129 0.43 15.65 -11.02
N TYR A 130 0.17 16.92 -10.75
CA TYR A 130 0.47 18.03 -11.64
C TYR A 130 1.81 18.63 -11.26
N ARG A 131 2.74 18.67 -12.21
CA ARG A 131 4.12 19.17 -12.04
C ARG A 131 4.32 20.41 -12.88
N THR A 132 4.91 21.46 -12.31
CA THR A 132 5.27 22.69 -13.01
C THR A 132 6.72 23.09 -12.71
N LYS A 133 7.48 23.35 -13.77
CA LYS A 133 8.83 23.91 -13.65
C LYS A 133 8.76 25.37 -13.24
N LEU A 134 9.44 25.72 -12.17
CA LEU A 134 9.52 27.11 -11.69
C LEU A 134 10.68 27.84 -12.35
N PHE A 135 11.80 27.85 -11.69
CA PHE A 135 13.04 28.50 -12.16
C PHE A 135 14.20 27.57 -11.83
N TRP A 136 15.28 27.71 -12.59
CA TRP A 136 16.48 26.90 -12.49
C TRP A 136 16.13 25.39 -12.50
N LYS A 137 16.45 24.66 -11.46
CA LYS A 137 16.17 23.23 -11.30
C LYS A 137 14.99 22.92 -10.35
N PHE A 138 14.25 23.95 -9.94
CA PHE A 138 13.10 23.78 -9.10
C PHE A 138 11.85 23.41 -9.90
N GLU A 139 11.16 22.38 -9.40
CA GLU A 139 9.85 21.97 -9.89
C GLU A 139 8.89 21.87 -8.70
N MET A 140 7.71 22.43 -8.83
CA MET A 140 6.62 22.26 -7.86
C MET A 140 5.63 21.21 -8.37
N ALA A 141 5.08 20.45 -7.46
CA ALA A 141 4.00 19.54 -7.75
C ALA A 141 2.82 19.73 -6.81
N ALA A 142 1.62 19.60 -7.35
CA ALA A 142 0.39 19.41 -6.58
C ALA A 142 -0.13 18.02 -6.86
N PHE A 143 -0.59 17.31 -5.83
CA PHE A 143 -0.99 15.93 -5.98
C PHE A 143 -2.26 15.56 -5.20
N ILE A 144 -2.93 14.54 -5.69
CA ILE A 144 -4.00 13.83 -5.01
C ILE A 144 -3.68 12.34 -5.09
N ASP A 145 -3.68 11.71 -3.93
CA ASP A 145 -3.44 10.27 -3.80
C ASP A 145 -4.66 9.61 -3.18
N ALA A 146 -5.01 8.43 -3.65
CA ALA A 146 -6.05 7.61 -3.08
C ALA A 146 -5.61 6.14 -3.04
N GLY A 147 -5.98 5.42 -2.00
CA GLY A 147 -5.61 4.01 -1.91
C GLY A 147 -5.89 3.41 -0.55
N ASN A 148 -5.65 2.13 -0.43
CA ASN A 148 -5.68 1.37 0.80
C ASN A 148 -5.10 -0.03 0.59
N ILE A 149 -5.01 -0.78 1.68
CA ILE A 149 -4.72 -2.21 1.69
C ILE A 149 -5.84 -2.96 2.38
N TRP A 150 -5.99 -4.25 2.07
CA TRP A 150 -6.98 -5.13 2.70
C TRP A 150 -6.42 -6.53 2.88
N THR A 151 -6.98 -7.29 3.82
CA THR A 151 -6.73 -8.72 3.96
C THR A 151 -7.80 -9.53 3.24
N PHE A 152 -7.47 -10.74 2.76
CA PHE A 152 -8.48 -11.67 2.22
C PHE A 152 -9.34 -12.28 3.31
N HIS A 153 -8.69 -12.75 4.35
CA HIS A 153 -9.37 -13.44 5.44
C HIS A 153 -9.72 -12.49 6.58
N ARG A 154 -10.83 -12.75 7.24
CA ARG A 154 -11.16 -12.06 8.49
C ARG A 154 -10.16 -12.45 9.55
N ASP A 155 -9.66 -11.46 10.26
CA ASP A 155 -8.73 -11.62 11.36
C ASP A 155 -9.27 -10.79 12.54
N GLU A 156 -9.48 -11.44 13.69
CA GLU A 156 -9.97 -10.78 14.90
C GLU A 156 -9.03 -9.67 15.40
N SER A 157 -7.74 -9.80 15.11
CA SER A 157 -6.74 -8.78 15.41
C SER A 157 -6.83 -7.54 14.52
N ARG A 158 -7.58 -7.63 13.39
CA ARG A 158 -7.74 -6.59 12.38
C ARG A 158 -9.21 -6.38 12.01
N PRO A 159 -10.01 -5.85 12.92
CA PRO A 159 -11.43 -5.64 12.68
C PRO A 159 -11.65 -4.70 11.50
N ASN A 160 -12.57 -5.06 10.60
CA ASN A 160 -12.86 -4.33 9.35
C ASN A 160 -11.67 -4.20 8.38
N GLY A 161 -10.64 -5.03 8.51
CA GLY A 161 -9.49 -5.04 7.61
C GLY A 161 -9.68 -5.90 6.35
N ASN A 162 -10.69 -6.76 6.29
CA ASN A 162 -10.92 -7.67 5.18
C ASN A 162 -11.58 -6.97 3.99
N PHE A 163 -11.19 -7.37 2.80
CA PHE A 163 -11.76 -6.88 1.54
C PHE A 163 -13.21 -7.31 1.38
N ASP A 164 -14.07 -6.37 0.97
CA ASP A 164 -15.48 -6.61 0.66
C ASP A 164 -15.90 -5.72 -0.50
N PHE A 165 -16.38 -6.32 -1.59
CA PHE A 165 -16.81 -5.60 -2.79
C PHE A 165 -17.94 -4.59 -2.52
N SER A 166 -18.75 -4.80 -1.49
CA SER A 166 -19.87 -3.92 -1.15
C SER A 166 -19.44 -2.63 -0.44
N ARG A 167 -18.23 -2.61 0.16
CA ARG A 167 -17.80 -1.50 1.01
C ARG A 167 -16.40 -0.96 0.70
N PHE A 168 -15.55 -1.65 -0.10
CA PHE A 168 -14.15 -1.27 -0.33
C PHE A 168 -14.00 0.19 -0.79
N TYR A 169 -14.94 0.70 -1.60
CA TYR A 169 -14.92 2.09 -2.08
C TYR A 169 -15.11 3.14 -0.97
N LYS A 170 -15.76 2.77 0.16
CA LYS A 170 -15.89 3.61 1.37
C LYS A 170 -14.65 3.54 2.27
N GLU A 171 -13.75 2.63 1.97
CA GLU A 171 -12.52 2.39 2.71
C GLU A 171 -11.29 2.96 1.99
N ILE A 172 -11.47 3.54 0.79
CA ILE A 172 -10.38 4.20 0.07
C ILE A 172 -10.02 5.49 0.80
N ALA A 173 -8.80 5.55 1.31
CA ALA A 173 -8.25 6.76 1.90
C ALA A 173 -7.87 7.76 0.80
N VAL A 174 -8.04 9.05 1.06
CA VAL A 174 -7.70 10.11 0.10
C VAL A 174 -6.81 11.14 0.79
N SER A 175 -5.77 11.56 0.11
CA SER A 175 -4.89 12.66 0.53
C SER A 175 -4.63 13.63 -0.62
N TYR A 176 -4.22 14.82 -0.28
CA TYR A 176 -3.77 15.86 -1.21
C TYR A 176 -2.55 16.57 -0.62
N GLY A 177 -1.80 17.24 -1.47
CA GLY A 177 -0.64 17.95 -0.98
C GLY A 177 0.16 18.67 -2.06
N LEU A 178 1.26 19.24 -1.60
CA LEU A 178 2.23 19.94 -2.42
C LEU A 178 3.61 19.32 -2.24
N GLY A 179 4.38 19.32 -3.31
CA GLY A 179 5.76 18.86 -3.28
C GLY A 179 6.70 19.82 -3.98
N LEU A 180 7.88 19.95 -3.43
CA LEU A 180 9.00 20.65 -4.05
C LEU A 180 10.03 19.63 -4.54
N ARG A 181 10.53 19.82 -5.75
CA ARG A 181 11.51 18.96 -6.38
C ARG A 181 12.71 19.77 -6.83
N LEU A 182 13.89 19.17 -6.69
CA LEU A 182 15.16 19.66 -7.20
C LEU A 182 15.68 18.61 -8.18
N ASP A 183 15.61 18.95 -9.47
CA ASP A 183 16.04 18.07 -10.56
C ASP A 183 17.48 18.41 -10.98
N PHE A 184 18.42 17.53 -10.67
CA PHE A 184 19.84 17.66 -10.99
C PHE A 184 20.25 16.87 -12.24
N ASP A 185 19.30 16.47 -13.10
CA ASP A 185 19.44 15.67 -14.33
C ASP A 185 19.82 14.19 -14.07
N PHE A 186 20.75 13.90 -13.13
CA PHE A 186 21.18 12.54 -12.77
C PHE A 186 20.54 12.02 -11.48
N PHE A 187 20.02 12.88 -10.64
CA PHE A 187 19.16 12.53 -9.50
C PHE A 187 18.18 13.64 -9.19
N LEU A 188 17.09 13.30 -8.56
CA LEU A 188 16.02 14.19 -8.15
C LEU A 188 15.81 14.08 -6.65
N ILE A 189 15.85 15.21 -5.96
CA ILE A 189 15.47 15.30 -4.57
C ILE A 189 14.04 15.84 -4.51
N ARG A 190 13.20 15.24 -3.70
CA ARG A 190 11.84 15.72 -3.48
C ARG A 190 11.51 15.84 -2.01
N PHE A 191 10.71 16.83 -1.73
CA PHE A 191 10.13 17.10 -0.44
C PHE A 191 8.62 17.27 -0.62
N ASP A 192 7.86 16.29 -0.16
CA ASP A 192 6.42 16.25 -0.31
C ASP A 192 5.73 16.47 1.05
N THR A 193 4.68 17.29 1.04
CA THR A 193 3.82 17.55 2.20
C THR A 193 2.41 17.11 1.87
N GLY A 194 1.87 16.15 2.59
CA GLY A 194 0.54 15.58 2.37
C GLY A 194 -0.40 15.83 3.53
N MET A 195 -1.66 16.11 3.20
CA MET A 195 -2.76 16.21 4.15
C MET A 195 -3.82 15.15 3.84
N LYS A 196 -4.37 14.55 4.89
CA LYS A 196 -5.51 13.64 4.78
C LYS A 196 -6.75 14.41 4.36
N ALA A 197 -7.43 13.96 3.31
CA ALA A 197 -8.75 14.46 2.93
C ALA A 197 -9.86 13.56 3.47
N TYR A 198 -9.70 12.26 3.32
CA TYR A 198 -10.62 11.25 3.83
C TYR A 198 -9.85 10.10 4.50
N ASN A 199 -10.14 9.83 5.76
CA ASN A 199 -9.51 8.80 6.55
C ASN A 199 -10.55 7.72 6.95
N PRO A 200 -10.54 6.54 6.34
CA PRO A 200 -11.51 5.49 6.64
C PRO A 200 -11.35 4.87 8.03
N GLN A 201 -10.18 5.01 8.66
CA GLN A 201 -9.86 4.44 9.98
C GLN A 201 -10.48 5.22 11.14
N GLU A 202 -10.95 6.44 10.88
CA GLU A 202 -11.63 7.25 11.87
C GLU A 202 -13.14 7.05 11.85
N GLY A 203 -13.80 7.34 12.98
CA GLY A 203 -15.25 7.22 13.14
C GLY A 203 -16.03 8.49 12.80
N GLY A 204 -17.27 8.33 12.33
CA GLY A 204 -18.23 9.42 12.18
C GLY A 204 -17.78 10.55 11.26
N LYS A 205 -17.96 11.81 11.71
CA LYS A 205 -17.63 13.02 10.95
C LYS A 205 -16.11 13.23 10.76
N ARG A 206 -15.28 12.63 11.61
CA ARG A 206 -13.81 12.75 11.54
C ARG A 206 -13.22 12.08 10.30
N LYS A 207 -13.95 11.17 9.65
CA LYS A 207 -13.54 10.59 8.36
C LYS A 207 -13.21 11.64 7.31
N TRP A 208 -13.95 12.75 7.29
CA TRP A 208 -13.73 13.87 6.38
C TRP A 208 -12.74 14.86 7.00
N ALA A 209 -11.46 14.50 7.01
CA ALA A 209 -10.40 15.30 7.59
C ALA A 209 -10.23 16.68 6.91
N ILE A 210 -10.62 16.81 5.64
CA ILE A 210 -10.62 18.07 4.89
C ILE A 210 -11.55 19.12 5.52
N LEU A 211 -12.64 18.71 6.17
CA LEU A 211 -13.58 19.60 6.84
C LEU A 211 -13.14 19.98 8.27
N HIS A 212 -12.20 19.22 8.83
CA HIS A 212 -11.67 19.40 10.16
C HIS A 212 -10.13 19.28 10.15
N PRO A 213 -9.43 20.22 9.49
CA PRO A 213 -7.98 20.15 9.35
C PRO A 213 -7.28 20.22 10.72
N ASN A 214 -6.48 19.21 11.01
CA ASN A 214 -5.63 19.18 12.19
C ASN A 214 -4.19 18.90 11.74
N PHE A 215 -3.35 19.92 11.78
CA PHE A 215 -1.96 19.80 11.33
C PHE A 215 -1.13 18.81 12.16
N GLY A 216 -1.52 18.51 13.39
CA GLY A 216 -0.81 17.55 14.24
C GLY A 216 -1.05 16.08 13.87
N SER A 217 -2.26 15.74 13.40
CA SER A 217 -2.65 14.34 13.13
C SER A 217 -2.93 14.04 11.64
N ASN A 218 -3.26 15.08 10.87
CA ASN A 218 -3.68 14.94 9.48
C ASN A 218 -2.60 15.34 8.45
N PHE A 219 -1.43 15.72 8.93
CA PHE A 219 -0.31 16.18 8.11
C PHE A 219 0.84 15.18 8.15
N ALA A 220 1.41 14.91 6.99
CA ALA A 220 2.62 14.11 6.85
C ALA A 220 3.59 14.80 5.89
N TRP A 221 4.88 14.66 6.16
CA TRP A 221 5.93 15.14 5.28
C TRP A 221 6.86 13.99 4.91
N HIS A 222 7.37 14.03 3.69
CA HIS A 222 8.22 12.99 3.15
C HIS A 222 9.42 13.61 2.43
N PHE A 223 10.57 13.04 2.71
CA PHE A 223 11.79 13.28 1.95
C PHE A 223 12.10 12.03 1.14
N ALA A 224 12.39 12.18 -0.15
CA ALA A 224 12.73 11.06 -1.01
C ALA A 224 13.66 11.47 -2.16
N VAL A 225 14.29 10.48 -2.77
CA VAL A 225 15.12 10.63 -3.95
C VAL A 225 14.46 9.88 -5.11
N GLY A 226 14.34 10.52 -6.26
CA GLY A 226 13.65 10.00 -7.44
C GLY A 226 12.18 10.42 -7.53
N TYR A 227 11.57 10.14 -8.69
CA TYR A 227 10.13 10.36 -8.89
C TYR A 227 9.31 9.34 -8.10
N PRO A 228 8.06 9.67 -7.69
CA PRO A 228 7.23 8.75 -6.91
C PRO A 228 6.76 7.54 -7.73
N PHE A 229 6.64 7.70 -9.04
CA PHE A 229 6.19 6.71 -10.03
C PHE A 229 6.57 7.14 -11.45
#